data_9c1b7d8d99451ff24643a7a032cdd1e7
#
_entry.id   9c1b7d8d99451ff24643a7a032cdd1e7
#
_cell.length_a   1.000
_cell.length_b   1.000
_cell.length_c   1.000
_cell.angle_alpha   90.00
_cell.angle_beta   90.00
_cell.angle_gamma   90.00
#
_symmetry.space_group_name_H-M   'P 1'
#
loop_
_entity.id
_entity.type
_entity.pdbx_description
1 polymer ?
#
loop_
_entity_poly.entity_id
_entity_poly.type
_entity_poly.pdbx_seq_one_letter_code
_entity_poly.pdbx_strand_id
1 'polypeptide(L)'
;MNIDSHIYSFQYRLITCYVLLLISLTVFAQSGKERFSGRVIDTETYQPVPFATVRLLALPDSTLLGGGATDAIGKFQLSVSIPNHATKAKSLLLQVSYIGYKQVFHPVSISSKSSSNELGDINLTPESYALDEAVVVGQAPMAVTEGDTTVFNASAYRTPEGSMLEELVKQLPGGEIDADGKLLIHGKEVKKILVDGKEFFSDDPKAALKNLPVEMVEKLKAYERQSDLARLTGIDDGEEEMILDLSVKKNMKRGWMENFMGGYGSKDRYELANTLNRFRENSQLTITGNLNNTNNQGFSELQNESSSSTGNIRSRMGLTTSRSLGLNATYDWKRVKLRSNIQYVGTDRLEDSRTTVDNFLREDKSINLGTSHSRQQNHELVANASLEWKMDSVTTLIFRPQYRFSANDRENSGFQEGWGNDVLLNERESSGTNHNSRYNLTMMLQLSRKLSRLGRNVALKVDYGTNASATDRKSLSTTRYFKNNTKKIQNQKIEDDVDGYNYRVQLVYVEPLPWRHFLQLRYSYQSEQFGSFCL
;
A
#
# COMPACT_ATOMS: atom_id res chain seq x y z
N MET A 1 22.98 -31.80 -24.95
CA MET A 1 23.17 -31.19 -26.27
C MET A 1 21.80 -30.79 -26.80
N ASN A 2 21.54 -29.51 -26.93
CA ASN A 2 20.34 -28.85 -27.51
C ASN A 2 18.97 -28.96 -26.77
N ILE A 3 18.89 -28.44 -25.57
CA ILE A 3 17.60 -28.09 -24.96
C ILE A 3 17.41 -26.55 -24.89
N ASP A 4 18.50 -25.80 -24.87
CA ASP A 4 18.44 -24.34 -24.69
C ASP A 4 17.93 -23.54 -25.90
N SER A 5 18.10 -24.05 -27.12
CA SER A 5 17.65 -23.32 -28.32
C SER A 5 16.12 -23.29 -28.52
N HIS A 6 15.41 -24.28 -27.99
CA HIS A 6 13.94 -24.34 -28.11
C HIS A 6 13.23 -23.43 -27.08
N ILE A 7 13.84 -23.20 -25.92
CA ILE A 7 13.27 -22.35 -24.88
C ILE A 7 13.35 -20.88 -25.29
N TYR A 8 14.49 -20.42 -25.85
CA TYR A 8 14.61 -19.06 -26.36
C TYR A 8 13.69 -18.77 -27.54
N SER A 9 13.51 -19.73 -28.44
CA SER A 9 12.59 -19.60 -29.59
C SER A 9 11.13 -19.49 -29.14
N PHE A 10 10.73 -20.18 -28.07
CA PHE A 10 9.37 -20.11 -27.53
C PHE A 10 9.12 -18.78 -26.80
N GLN A 11 10.09 -18.30 -26.04
CA GLN A 11 10.00 -16.99 -25.36
C GLN A 11 9.91 -15.83 -26.35
N TYR A 12 10.70 -15.83 -27.41
CA TYR A 12 10.62 -14.79 -28.46
C TYR A 12 9.26 -14.81 -29.19
N ARG A 13 8.70 -15.97 -29.45
CA ARG A 13 7.36 -16.09 -30.07
C ARG A 13 6.25 -15.60 -29.15
N LEU A 14 6.37 -15.83 -27.84
CA LEU A 14 5.39 -15.35 -26.84
C LEU A 14 5.46 -13.83 -26.66
N ILE A 15 6.67 -13.28 -26.63
CA ILE A 15 6.90 -11.82 -26.57
C ILE A 15 6.41 -11.14 -27.85
N THR A 16 6.66 -11.73 -29.03
CA THR A 16 6.20 -11.19 -30.32
C THR A 16 4.66 -11.23 -30.44
N CYS A 17 4.02 -12.30 -29.98
CA CYS A 17 2.56 -12.36 -29.89
C CYS A 17 1.98 -11.32 -28.92
N TYR A 18 2.64 -11.10 -27.77
CA TYR A 18 2.21 -10.10 -26.79
C TYR A 18 2.39 -8.68 -27.31
N VAL A 19 3.50 -8.39 -27.99
CA VAL A 19 3.74 -7.10 -28.67
C VAL A 19 2.75 -6.86 -29.80
N LEU A 20 2.45 -7.87 -30.61
CA LEU A 20 1.42 -7.79 -31.66
C LEU A 20 0.02 -7.60 -31.10
N LEU A 21 -0.29 -8.22 -29.95
CA LEU A 21 -1.57 -8.01 -29.24
C LEU A 21 -1.67 -6.57 -28.68
N LEU A 22 -0.59 -6.02 -28.15
CA LEU A 22 -0.54 -4.63 -27.68
C LEU A 22 -0.65 -3.63 -28.83
N ILE A 23 -0.04 -3.90 -29.99
CA ILE A 23 -0.14 -3.05 -31.18
C ILE A 23 -1.56 -3.09 -31.77
N SER A 24 -2.27 -4.23 -31.70
CA SER A 24 -3.65 -4.32 -32.17
C SER A 24 -4.65 -3.53 -31.32
N LEU A 25 -4.33 -3.25 -30.03
CA LEU A 25 -5.16 -2.43 -29.16
C LEU A 25 -5.02 -0.92 -29.40
N THR A 26 -3.97 -0.47 -30.10
CA THR A 26 -3.73 0.97 -30.36
C THR A 26 -4.39 1.49 -31.64
N VAL A 27 -5.00 0.63 -32.45
CA VAL A 27 -5.57 1.04 -33.78
C VAL A 27 -7.01 1.57 -33.67
N PHE A 28 -7.67 1.57 -32.51
CA PHE A 28 -9.10 1.92 -32.41
C PHE A 28 -9.43 3.30 -31.85
N ALA A 29 -8.56 4.30 -31.90
CA ALA A 29 -8.87 5.62 -31.37
C ALA A 29 -8.41 6.78 -32.26
N GLN A 30 -8.83 6.80 -33.53
CA GLN A 30 -8.90 8.07 -34.28
C GLN A 30 -10.37 8.54 -34.35
N SER A 31 -10.91 9.01 -33.21
CA SER A 31 -12.09 9.85 -33.25
C SER A 31 -11.65 11.26 -33.67
N GLY A 32 -12.17 11.76 -34.78
CA GLY A 32 -11.96 13.14 -35.23
C GLY A 32 -12.37 14.09 -34.10
N LYS A 33 -11.53 15.10 -33.82
CA LYS A 33 -11.88 16.13 -32.82
C LYS A 33 -12.75 17.17 -33.49
N GLU A 34 -13.97 17.35 -33.02
CA GLU A 34 -14.87 18.43 -33.39
C GLU A 34 -14.60 19.67 -32.53
N ARG A 35 -14.64 20.85 -33.15
CA ARG A 35 -14.46 22.12 -32.45
C ARG A 35 -15.79 22.84 -32.36
N PHE A 36 -16.11 23.36 -31.18
CA PHE A 36 -17.27 24.18 -30.90
C PHE A 36 -16.78 25.50 -30.34
N SER A 37 -17.24 26.61 -30.94
CA SER A 37 -16.89 27.96 -30.50
C SER A 37 -18.13 28.82 -30.43
N GLY A 38 -18.08 29.82 -29.56
CA GLY A 38 -19.16 30.78 -29.39
C GLY A 38 -18.78 31.84 -28.37
N ARG A 39 -19.73 32.69 -28.04
CA ARG A 39 -19.58 33.77 -27.08
C ARG A 39 -20.76 33.75 -26.11
N VAL A 40 -20.50 33.99 -24.84
CA VAL A 40 -21.54 34.10 -23.81
C VAL A 40 -21.73 35.55 -23.44
N ILE A 41 -22.97 36.02 -23.50
CA ILE A 41 -23.35 37.42 -23.21
C ILE A 41 -24.51 37.46 -22.19
N ASP A 42 -24.53 38.50 -21.40
CA ASP A 42 -25.62 38.83 -20.47
C ASP A 42 -26.82 39.37 -21.24
N THR A 43 -28.01 38.89 -20.99
CA THR A 43 -29.25 39.25 -21.67
C THR A 43 -29.69 40.68 -21.39
N GLU A 44 -29.38 41.26 -20.24
CA GLU A 44 -29.84 42.57 -19.80
C GLU A 44 -28.82 43.68 -20.18
N THR A 45 -27.52 43.38 -19.98
CA THR A 45 -26.46 44.36 -20.17
C THR A 45 -25.77 44.25 -21.51
N TYR A 46 -25.98 43.15 -22.27
CA TYR A 46 -25.28 42.81 -23.52
C TYR A 46 -23.75 42.74 -23.37
N GLN A 47 -23.25 42.65 -22.14
CA GLN A 47 -21.84 42.54 -21.86
C GLN A 47 -21.38 41.06 -21.93
N PRO A 48 -20.11 40.80 -22.31
CA PRO A 48 -19.58 39.47 -22.31
C PRO A 48 -19.48 38.92 -20.87
N VAL A 49 -19.84 37.65 -20.67
CA VAL A 49 -19.73 36.97 -19.40
C VAL A 49 -18.40 36.16 -19.35
N PRO A 50 -17.38 36.66 -18.66
CA PRO A 50 -16.09 35.97 -18.55
C PRO A 50 -16.18 34.82 -17.54
N PHE A 51 -15.36 33.80 -17.77
CA PHE A 51 -15.20 32.64 -16.90
C PHE A 51 -16.48 31.81 -16.64
N ALA A 52 -17.50 31.94 -17.53
CA ALA A 52 -18.66 31.08 -17.50
C ALA A 52 -18.27 29.64 -17.87
N THR A 53 -18.77 28.67 -17.11
CA THR A 53 -18.53 27.26 -17.38
C THR A 53 -19.36 26.78 -18.56
N VAL A 54 -18.72 26.17 -19.53
CA VAL A 54 -19.34 25.64 -20.76
C VAL A 54 -19.08 24.13 -20.81
N ARG A 55 -20.13 23.32 -20.93
CA ARG A 55 -20.06 21.85 -21.00
C ARG A 55 -20.82 21.34 -22.22
N LEU A 56 -20.25 20.39 -22.94
CA LEU A 56 -20.92 19.70 -24.04
C LEU A 56 -21.36 18.30 -23.57
N LEU A 57 -22.64 18.03 -23.66
CA LEU A 57 -23.28 16.80 -23.20
C LEU A 57 -23.87 16.03 -24.39
N ALA A 58 -23.81 14.70 -24.34
CA ALA A 58 -24.49 13.82 -25.28
C ALA A 58 -25.84 13.37 -24.72
N LEU A 59 -26.90 13.46 -25.53
CA LEU A 59 -28.23 12.94 -25.15
C LEU A 59 -28.40 11.49 -25.65
N PRO A 60 -29.23 10.65 -24.94
CA PRO A 60 -30.19 11.02 -23.88
C PRO A 60 -29.65 10.97 -22.44
N ASP A 61 -28.49 10.39 -22.22
CA ASP A 61 -27.92 10.09 -20.89
C ASP A 61 -27.13 11.25 -20.26
N SER A 62 -27.05 12.40 -20.95
CA SER A 62 -26.33 13.59 -20.51
C SER A 62 -24.83 13.36 -20.20
N THR A 63 -24.20 12.42 -20.92
CA THR A 63 -22.79 12.10 -20.75
C THR A 63 -21.93 13.31 -21.14
N LEU A 64 -20.99 13.72 -20.26
CA LEU A 64 -20.06 14.81 -20.51
C LEU A 64 -19.05 14.39 -21.59
N LEU A 65 -19.04 15.13 -22.71
CA LEU A 65 -18.07 14.96 -23.80
C LEU A 65 -16.85 15.86 -23.66
N GLY A 66 -17.03 17.04 -23.08
CA GLY A 66 -15.96 17.99 -22.83
C GLY A 66 -16.47 19.29 -22.23
N GLY A 67 -15.57 20.12 -21.72
CA GLY A 67 -15.94 21.39 -21.10
C GLY A 67 -14.77 22.37 -21.07
N GLY A 68 -15.08 23.61 -20.72
CA GLY A 68 -14.13 24.70 -20.59
C GLY A 68 -14.79 25.90 -19.93
N ALA A 69 -14.09 27.02 -19.93
CA ALA A 69 -14.62 28.30 -19.48
C ALA A 69 -14.48 29.37 -20.58
N THR A 70 -15.31 30.39 -20.51
CA THR A 70 -15.16 31.58 -21.37
C THR A 70 -13.94 32.39 -20.96
N ASP A 71 -13.31 33.02 -21.95
CA ASP A 71 -12.20 33.96 -21.73
C ASP A 71 -12.68 35.33 -21.20
N ALA A 72 -11.76 36.29 -21.05
CA ALA A 72 -12.06 37.63 -20.54
C ALA A 72 -13.06 38.43 -21.42
N ILE A 73 -13.26 38.04 -22.67
CA ILE A 73 -14.21 38.65 -23.60
C ILE A 73 -15.42 37.75 -23.89
N GLY A 74 -15.69 36.78 -23.02
CA GLY A 74 -16.83 35.88 -23.08
C GLY A 74 -16.77 34.80 -24.16
N LYS A 75 -15.65 34.62 -24.88
CA LYS A 75 -15.50 33.60 -25.92
C LYS A 75 -15.07 32.25 -25.32
N PHE A 76 -15.60 31.16 -25.87
CA PHE A 76 -15.17 29.81 -25.55
C PHE A 76 -14.80 29.03 -26.81
N GLN A 77 -13.90 28.05 -26.63
CA GLN A 77 -13.55 27.09 -27.67
C GLN A 77 -13.36 25.72 -27.03
N LEU A 78 -14.16 24.75 -27.45
CA LEU A 78 -14.08 23.36 -26.99
C LEU A 78 -13.60 22.48 -28.14
N SER A 79 -12.66 21.57 -27.86
CA SER A 79 -12.20 20.55 -28.80
C SER A 79 -12.53 19.16 -28.21
N VAL A 80 -13.50 18.46 -28.79
CA VAL A 80 -14.10 17.26 -28.21
C VAL A 80 -14.03 16.10 -29.18
N SER A 81 -13.74 14.92 -28.69
CA SER A 81 -13.87 13.69 -29.46
C SER A 81 -15.27 13.11 -29.24
N ILE A 82 -16.06 13.05 -30.31
CA ILE A 82 -17.44 12.56 -30.24
C ILE A 82 -17.44 11.06 -30.54
N PRO A 83 -17.85 10.20 -29.62
CA PRO A 83 -17.94 8.76 -29.85
C PRO A 83 -18.96 8.42 -30.95
N ASN A 84 -18.71 7.37 -31.74
CA ASN A 84 -19.56 6.97 -32.88
C ASN A 84 -21.02 6.68 -32.53
N HIS A 85 -21.31 6.32 -31.28
CA HIS A 85 -22.70 6.13 -30.82
C HIS A 85 -23.42 7.47 -30.59
N ALA A 86 -22.72 8.55 -30.21
CA ALA A 86 -23.29 9.88 -30.03
C ALA A 86 -23.52 10.60 -31.38
N THR A 87 -22.75 10.26 -32.43
CA THR A 87 -22.97 10.79 -33.80
C THR A 87 -24.23 10.26 -34.46
N LYS A 88 -24.67 9.03 -34.10
CA LYS A 88 -25.94 8.46 -34.58
C LYS A 88 -27.18 9.10 -33.94
N ALA A 89 -27.07 9.62 -32.72
CA ALA A 89 -28.19 10.23 -31.99
C ALA A 89 -28.47 11.67 -32.41
N LYS A 90 -27.60 12.37 -33.18
CA LYS A 90 -27.70 13.76 -33.69
C LYS A 90 -28.08 14.83 -32.64
N SER A 91 -28.01 14.55 -31.37
CA SER A 91 -28.50 15.45 -30.33
C SER A 91 -27.42 15.69 -29.29
N LEU A 92 -26.72 16.82 -29.42
CA LEU A 92 -25.80 17.35 -28.42
C LEU A 92 -26.46 18.53 -27.69
N LEU A 93 -26.09 18.72 -26.43
CA LEU A 93 -26.59 19.81 -25.61
C LEU A 93 -25.41 20.58 -25.03
N LEU A 94 -25.33 21.87 -25.33
CA LEU A 94 -24.36 22.74 -24.68
C LEU A 94 -25.00 23.32 -23.42
N GLN A 95 -24.40 23.06 -22.27
CA GLN A 95 -24.78 23.60 -20.99
C GLN A 95 -23.84 24.76 -20.66
N VAL A 96 -24.40 25.90 -20.36
CA VAL A 96 -23.66 27.10 -19.93
C VAL A 96 -24.18 27.51 -18.55
N SER A 97 -23.26 27.71 -17.61
CA SER A 97 -23.57 28.14 -16.26
C SER A 97 -22.56 29.14 -15.71
N TYR A 98 -23.06 30.10 -14.95
CA TYR A 98 -22.25 31.09 -14.24
C TYR A 98 -22.94 31.49 -12.94
N ILE A 99 -22.18 31.87 -11.92
CA ILE A 99 -22.73 32.26 -10.60
C ILE A 99 -23.56 33.52 -10.79
N GLY A 100 -24.82 33.51 -10.30
CA GLY A 100 -25.76 34.63 -10.43
C GLY A 100 -26.54 34.64 -11.73
N TYR A 101 -26.45 33.58 -12.54
CA TYR A 101 -27.20 33.46 -13.80
C TYR A 101 -27.95 32.14 -13.87
N LYS A 102 -29.11 32.18 -14.56
CA LYS A 102 -29.88 30.97 -14.87
C LYS A 102 -29.10 30.11 -15.85
N GLN A 103 -28.98 28.83 -15.51
CA GLN A 103 -28.34 27.83 -16.36
C GLN A 103 -29.07 27.71 -17.70
N VAL A 104 -28.32 27.77 -18.81
CA VAL A 104 -28.87 27.67 -20.17
C VAL A 104 -28.41 26.36 -20.81
N PHE A 105 -29.38 25.71 -21.48
CA PHE A 105 -29.15 24.53 -22.30
C PHE A 105 -29.41 24.87 -23.77
N HIS A 106 -28.39 24.83 -24.61
CA HIS A 106 -28.46 25.14 -26.02
C HIS A 106 -28.29 23.85 -26.84
N PRO A 107 -29.33 23.43 -27.63
CA PRO A 107 -29.19 22.25 -28.47
C PRO A 107 -28.20 22.52 -29.62
N VAL A 108 -27.27 21.57 -29.84
CA VAL A 108 -26.21 21.69 -30.84
C VAL A 108 -26.38 20.60 -31.88
N SER A 109 -26.39 21.01 -33.18
CA SER A 109 -26.42 20.09 -34.31
C SER A 109 -25.05 20.00 -34.95
N ILE A 110 -24.57 18.80 -35.20
CA ILE A 110 -23.29 18.57 -35.85
C ILE A 110 -23.47 18.77 -37.35
N SER A 111 -22.73 19.71 -37.95
CA SER A 111 -22.69 19.88 -39.39
C SER A 111 -21.74 18.86 -40.03
N SER A 112 -22.26 17.98 -40.86
CA SER A 112 -21.47 16.92 -41.52
C SER A 112 -20.44 17.44 -42.56
N LYS A 113 -20.32 18.73 -42.72
CA LYS A 113 -19.44 19.36 -43.73
C LYS A 113 -18.24 20.13 -43.16
N SER A 114 -18.16 20.36 -41.86
CA SER A 114 -17.06 21.13 -41.28
C SER A 114 -16.71 20.60 -39.87
N SER A 115 -15.43 20.48 -39.58
CA SER A 115 -14.92 20.11 -38.26
C SER A 115 -14.95 21.26 -37.24
N SER A 116 -15.56 22.40 -37.59
CA SER A 116 -15.71 23.58 -36.73
C SER A 116 -17.16 24.04 -36.72
N ASN A 117 -17.78 24.07 -35.55
CA ASN A 117 -19.16 24.49 -35.33
C ASN A 117 -19.15 25.82 -34.56
N GLU A 118 -19.55 26.92 -35.19
CA GLU A 118 -19.71 28.21 -34.52
C GLU A 118 -21.16 28.37 -34.07
N LEU A 119 -21.35 28.55 -32.75
CA LEU A 119 -22.67 28.57 -32.10
C LEU A 119 -23.21 30.00 -31.89
N GLY A 120 -22.43 31.03 -32.26
CA GLY A 120 -22.83 32.41 -32.06
C GLY A 120 -22.87 32.85 -30.59
N ASP A 121 -23.75 33.84 -30.33
CA ASP A 121 -23.93 34.41 -29.01
C ASP A 121 -24.94 33.59 -28.20
N ILE A 122 -24.55 33.17 -26.99
CA ILE A 122 -25.39 32.45 -26.04
C ILE A 122 -25.74 33.38 -24.90
N ASN A 123 -27.03 33.62 -24.74
CA ASN A 123 -27.57 34.56 -23.78
C ASN A 123 -27.76 33.93 -22.41
N LEU A 124 -27.13 34.47 -21.35
CA LEU A 124 -27.37 34.15 -19.97
C LEU A 124 -28.26 35.20 -19.31
N THR A 125 -29.31 34.76 -18.66
CA THR A 125 -30.22 35.66 -17.93
C THR A 125 -29.79 35.71 -16.46
N PRO A 126 -29.58 36.90 -15.87
CA PRO A 126 -29.33 37.06 -14.47
C PRO A 126 -30.45 36.39 -13.61
N GLU A 127 -30.05 35.64 -12.63
CA GLU A 127 -31.01 35.04 -11.67
C GLU A 127 -30.68 35.56 -10.27
N SER A 128 -31.52 36.42 -9.76
CA SER A 128 -31.44 36.83 -8.37
C SER A 128 -31.95 35.69 -7.52
N TYR A 129 -31.03 34.93 -6.94
CA TYR A 129 -31.40 34.02 -5.85
C TYR A 129 -31.77 34.87 -4.62
N ALA A 130 -33.05 34.91 -4.26
CA ALA A 130 -33.38 35.15 -2.89
C ALA A 130 -32.66 34.07 -2.07
N LEU A 131 -31.71 34.46 -1.25
CA LEU A 131 -31.09 33.55 -0.30
C LEU A 131 -32.21 33.09 0.64
N ASP A 132 -32.79 31.95 0.32
CA ASP A 132 -33.58 31.22 1.31
C ASP A 132 -32.64 30.98 2.51
N GLU A 133 -33.27 31.18 3.67
CA GLU A 133 -32.74 31.02 5.00
C GLU A 133 -31.46 30.15 5.10
N ALA A 134 -30.37 30.69 5.62
CA ALA A 134 -29.15 29.94 5.82
C ALA A 134 -29.47 28.67 6.62
N VAL A 135 -29.71 27.57 5.94
CA VAL A 135 -29.70 26.25 6.55
C VAL A 135 -28.28 26.06 7.07
N VAL A 136 -28.12 26.31 8.37
CA VAL A 136 -26.92 25.88 9.08
C VAL A 136 -26.93 24.36 9.01
N VAL A 137 -26.36 23.81 7.96
CA VAL A 137 -26.01 22.39 7.91
C VAL A 137 -24.99 22.25 9.04
N GLY A 138 -25.45 21.73 10.17
CA GLY A 138 -24.56 21.42 11.27
C GLY A 138 -23.47 20.55 10.71
N GLN A 139 -22.23 21.05 10.67
CA GLN A 139 -21.09 20.21 10.32
C GLN A 139 -21.09 19.06 11.32
N ALA A 140 -21.17 17.84 10.81
CA ALA A 140 -21.03 16.68 11.66
C ALA A 140 -19.72 16.81 12.44
N PRO A 141 -19.71 16.56 13.75
CA PRO A 141 -18.52 16.70 14.57
C PRO A 141 -17.38 15.89 13.97
N MET A 142 -16.16 16.43 14.01
CA MET A 142 -14.96 15.78 13.45
C MET A 142 -14.73 14.42 14.10
N ALA A 143 -14.91 14.33 15.41
CA ALA A 143 -14.78 13.10 16.19
C ALA A 143 -15.88 13.04 17.27
N VAL A 144 -16.39 11.83 17.52
CA VAL A 144 -17.36 11.54 18.58
C VAL A 144 -16.92 10.27 19.29
N THR A 145 -16.97 10.27 20.61
CA THR A 145 -16.71 9.06 21.40
C THR A 145 -18.03 8.38 21.73
N GLU A 146 -18.19 7.15 21.29
CA GLU A 146 -19.35 6.29 21.55
C GLU A 146 -18.92 5.10 22.41
N GLY A 147 -19.05 5.19 23.74
CA GLY A 147 -18.49 4.20 24.67
C GLY A 147 -16.96 4.15 24.57
N ASP A 148 -16.40 2.97 24.27
CA ASP A 148 -14.95 2.76 24.11
C ASP A 148 -14.47 2.97 22.67
N THR A 149 -15.35 3.43 21.76
CA THR A 149 -15.04 3.64 20.35
C THR A 149 -14.95 5.12 20.03
N THR A 150 -13.85 5.56 19.43
CA THR A 150 -13.75 6.90 18.84
C THR A 150 -14.13 6.82 17.37
N VAL A 151 -15.15 7.57 16.97
CA VAL A 151 -15.66 7.64 15.59
C VAL A 151 -15.24 8.97 14.98
N PHE A 152 -14.46 8.92 13.90
CA PHE A 152 -14.06 10.08 13.11
C PHE A 152 -14.89 10.14 11.83
N ASN A 153 -15.36 11.33 11.48
CA ASN A 153 -16.09 11.55 10.23
C ASN A 153 -15.10 11.99 9.13
N ALA A 154 -14.85 11.13 8.15
CA ALA A 154 -13.86 11.41 7.10
C ALA A 154 -14.16 12.70 6.32
N SER A 155 -15.43 13.06 6.11
CA SER A 155 -15.81 14.26 5.37
C SER A 155 -15.52 15.58 6.11
N ALA A 156 -15.23 15.51 7.42
CA ALA A 156 -14.88 16.69 8.23
C ALA A 156 -13.41 17.11 8.04
N TYR A 157 -12.59 16.26 7.43
CA TYR A 157 -11.17 16.51 7.19
C TYR A 157 -10.92 16.85 5.72
N ARG A 158 -10.11 17.86 5.46
CA ARG A 158 -9.77 18.28 4.09
C ARG A 158 -8.52 17.55 3.64
N THR A 159 -8.70 16.60 2.75
CA THR A 159 -7.59 15.91 2.07
C THR A 159 -7.57 16.29 0.59
N PRO A 160 -6.38 16.40 -0.05
CA PRO A 160 -6.29 16.56 -1.49
C PRO A 160 -7.03 15.44 -2.23
N GLU A 161 -7.54 15.73 -3.42
CA GLU A 161 -8.17 14.72 -4.29
C GLU A 161 -7.16 13.62 -4.66
N GLY A 162 -7.59 12.36 -4.64
CA GLY A 162 -6.71 11.22 -4.88
C GLY A 162 -5.79 10.83 -3.71
N SER A 163 -5.97 11.45 -2.53
CA SER A 163 -5.17 11.11 -1.34
C SER A 163 -5.45 9.69 -0.84
N MET A 164 -4.40 9.06 -0.30
CA MET A 164 -4.52 7.77 0.39
C MET A 164 -4.84 7.96 1.88
N LEU A 165 -5.29 6.88 2.51
CA LEU A 165 -5.70 6.86 3.93
C LEU A 165 -4.66 7.47 4.88
N GLU A 166 -3.38 7.34 4.56
CA GLU A 166 -2.27 7.93 5.31
C GLU A 166 -2.45 9.42 5.55
N GLU A 167 -2.85 10.19 4.52
CA GLU A 167 -3.03 11.64 4.64
C GLU A 167 -4.23 12.00 5.53
N LEU A 168 -5.28 11.20 5.51
CA LEU A 168 -6.42 11.39 6.39
C LEU A 168 -6.05 11.11 7.86
N VAL A 169 -5.34 10.01 8.09
CA VAL A 169 -4.97 9.60 9.46
C VAL A 169 -4.04 10.61 10.14
N LYS A 170 -3.11 11.24 9.40
CA LYS A 170 -2.26 12.33 9.92
C LYS A 170 -3.04 13.55 10.41
N GLN A 171 -4.28 13.72 9.96
CA GLN A 171 -5.16 14.82 10.36
C GLN A 171 -6.11 14.46 11.53
N LEU A 172 -6.20 13.17 11.90
CA LEU A 172 -7.07 12.73 12.98
C LEU A 172 -6.55 13.22 14.33
N PRO A 173 -7.42 13.72 15.23
CA PRO A 173 -7.03 14.01 16.60
C PRO A 173 -6.46 12.78 17.31
N GLY A 174 -5.20 12.87 17.76
CA GLY A 174 -4.49 11.76 18.38
C GLY A 174 -3.99 10.67 17.41
N GLY A 175 -4.13 10.90 16.09
CA GLY A 175 -3.53 10.05 15.05
C GLY A 175 -2.10 10.48 14.77
N GLU A 176 -1.17 9.53 14.77
CA GLU A 176 0.25 9.76 14.52
C GLU A 176 0.82 8.59 13.73
N ILE A 177 1.74 8.90 12.81
CA ILE A 177 2.55 7.88 12.14
C ILE A 177 3.97 8.09 12.61
N ASP A 178 4.53 7.11 13.30
CA ASP A 178 5.88 7.19 13.84
C ASP A 178 6.96 7.12 12.74
N ALA A 179 8.22 7.27 13.15
CA ALA A 179 9.37 7.24 12.23
C ALA A 179 9.54 5.87 11.53
N ASP A 180 8.99 4.83 12.11
CA ASP A 180 8.99 3.47 11.56
C ASP A 180 7.75 3.20 10.67
N GLY A 181 6.88 4.21 10.49
CA GLY A 181 5.66 4.12 9.68
C GLY A 181 4.51 3.38 10.38
N LYS A 182 4.58 3.17 11.69
CA LYS A 182 3.51 2.56 12.47
C LYS A 182 2.45 3.59 12.80
N LEU A 183 1.20 3.19 12.65
CA LEU A 183 0.06 4.01 13.01
C LEU A 183 -0.21 3.93 14.52
N LEU A 184 -0.23 5.08 15.18
CA LEU A 184 -0.68 5.21 16.56
C LEU A 184 -1.99 6.02 16.59
N ILE A 185 -2.90 5.61 17.46
CA ILE A 185 -4.11 6.39 17.80
C ILE A 185 -4.17 6.49 19.32
N HIS A 186 -4.22 7.72 19.83
CA HIS A 186 -4.16 8.01 21.27
C HIS A 186 -2.94 7.36 21.96
N GLY A 187 -1.80 7.30 21.26
CA GLY A 187 -0.55 6.70 21.75
C GLY A 187 -0.51 5.17 21.73
N LYS A 188 -1.58 4.50 21.26
CA LYS A 188 -1.62 3.03 21.11
C LYS A 188 -1.40 2.63 19.67
N GLU A 189 -0.52 1.65 19.43
CA GLU A 189 -0.23 1.13 18.10
C GLU A 189 -1.44 0.39 17.51
N VAL A 190 -1.90 0.81 16.33
CA VAL A 190 -2.96 0.12 15.59
C VAL A 190 -2.39 -1.16 14.99
N LYS A 191 -2.86 -2.29 15.47
CA LYS A 191 -2.41 -3.61 15.03
C LYS A 191 -3.09 -4.09 13.75
N LYS A 192 -4.32 -3.66 13.51
CA LYS A 192 -5.12 -4.08 12.34
C LYS A 192 -5.97 -2.95 11.79
N ILE A 193 -6.06 -2.90 10.48
CA ILE A 193 -7.00 -2.05 9.77
C ILE A 193 -8.09 -2.92 9.15
N LEU A 194 -9.35 -2.54 9.40
CA LEU A 194 -10.51 -3.22 8.83
C LEU A 194 -11.21 -2.30 7.82
N VAL A 195 -11.88 -2.90 6.87
CA VAL A 195 -12.75 -2.21 5.91
C VAL A 195 -14.14 -2.87 5.99
N ASP A 196 -15.14 -2.13 6.50
CA ASP A 196 -16.47 -2.66 6.84
C ASP A 196 -16.40 -3.93 7.72
N GLY A 197 -15.54 -3.92 8.77
CA GLY A 197 -15.35 -5.04 9.70
C GLY A 197 -14.53 -6.22 9.16
N LYS A 198 -13.96 -6.13 7.96
CA LYS A 198 -13.11 -7.17 7.35
C LYS A 198 -11.66 -6.73 7.37
N GLU A 199 -10.77 -7.60 7.82
CA GLU A 199 -9.34 -7.30 7.88
C GLU A 199 -8.79 -7.02 6.46
N PHE A 200 -8.08 -5.92 6.33
CA PHE A 200 -7.44 -5.50 5.09
C PHE A 200 -5.93 -5.57 5.26
N PHE A 201 -5.24 -6.42 4.50
CA PHE A 201 -3.83 -6.77 4.68
C PHE A 201 -3.50 -7.09 6.14
N SER A 202 -4.06 -8.19 6.63
CA SER A 202 -4.27 -8.57 8.06
C SER A 202 -3.15 -8.24 9.05
N ASP A 203 -1.88 -8.24 8.62
CA ASP A 203 -0.73 -7.99 9.50
C ASP A 203 0.14 -6.82 9.02
N ASP A 204 -0.36 -6.02 8.06
CA ASP A 204 0.36 -4.87 7.54
C ASP A 204 -0.54 -3.62 7.45
N PRO A 205 -0.74 -2.89 8.57
CA PRO A 205 -1.49 -1.63 8.56
C PRO A 205 -0.91 -0.59 7.58
N LYS A 206 0.40 -0.61 7.32
CA LYS A 206 1.07 0.31 6.40
C LYS A 206 0.60 0.09 4.96
N ALA A 207 0.41 -1.18 4.55
CA ALA A 207 -0.15 -1.49 3.23
C ALA A 207 -1.56 -0.91 3.08
N ALA A 208 -2.39 -0.93 4.13
CA ALA A 208 -3.70 -0.31 4.11
C ALA A 208 -3.63 1.22 4.00
N LEU A 209 -2.74 1.86 4.75
CA LEU A 209 -2.54 3.31 4.72
C LEU A 209 -2.16 3.82 3.32
N LYS A 210 -1.32 3.09 2.60
CA LYS A 210 -0.80 3.47 1.28
C LYS A 210 -1.70 3.08 0.10
N ASN A 211 -2.66 2.18 0.29
CA ASN A 211 -3.45 1.61 -0.81
C ASN A 211 -4.97 1.85 -0.73
N LEU A 212 -5.46 2.44 0.35
CA LEU A 212 -6.88 2.77 0.49
C LEU A 212 -7.10 4.26 0.19
N PRO A 213 -7.86 4.62 -0.87
CA PRO A 213 -8.20 6.01 -1.16
C PRO A 213 -9.12 6.60 -0.09
N VAL A 214 -8.85 7.84 0.33
CA VAL A 214 -9.70 8.56 1.29
C VAL A 214 -11.13 8.71 0.78
N GLU A 215 -11.30 8.86 -0.52
CA GLU A 215 -12.59 9.10 -1.18
C GLU A 215 -13.63 8.00 -0.88
N MET A 216 -13.19 6.76 -0.64
CA MET A 216 -14.08 5.66 -0.28
C MET A 216 -14.53 5.68 1.18
N VAL A 217 -13.81 6.40 2.05
CA VAL A 217 -14.05 6.37 3.50
C VAL A 217 -15.19 7.30 3.88
N GLU A 218 -16.18 6.78 4.61
CA GLU A 218 -17.26 7.54 5.22
C GLU A 218 -16.91 7.92 6.66
N LYS A 219 -16.49 6.92 7.45
CA LYS A 219 -16.12 7.06 8.87
C LYS A 219 -14.95 6.14 9.21
N LEU A 220 -14.17 6.54 10.21
CA LEU A 220 -13.15 5.70 10.83
C LEU A 220 -13.57 5.45 12.28
N LYS A 221 -13.47 4.22 12.73
CA LYS A 221 -13.76 3.81 14.11
C LYS A 221 -12.50 3.24 14.73
N ALA A 222 -12.00 3.89 15.77
CA ALA A 222 -10.87 3.40 16.54
C ALA A 222 -11.38 2.81 17.86
N TYR A 223 -11.08 1.56 18.12
CA TYR A 223 -11.49 0.85 19.33
C TYR A 223 -10.54 -0.28 19.70
N GLU A 224 -10.56 -0.68 20.96
CA GLU A 224 -9.82 -1.83 21.44
C GLU A 224 -10.67 -3.09 21.28
N ARG A 225 -10.11 -4.13 20.69
CA ARG A 225 -10.76 -5.42 20.51
C ARG A 225 -10.08 -6.46 21.38
N GLN A 226 -10.88 -7.15 22.15
CA GLN A 226 -10.44 -8.28 22.97
C GLN A 226 -9.90 -9.41 22.11
N SER A 227 -9.02 -10.22 22.70
CA SER A 227 -8.47 -11.43 22.08
C SER A 227 -9.58 -12.39 21.61
N ASP A 228 -9.26 -13.27 20.67
CA ASP A 228 -10.23 -14.30 20.23
C ASP A 228 -10.62 -15.23 21.37
N LEU A 229 -9.71 -15.49 22.29
CA LEU A 229 -9.99 -16.32 23.47
C LEU A 229 -11.01 -15.63 24.38
N ALA A 230 -10.80 -14.36 24.73
CA ALA A 230 -11.73 -13.58 25.53
C ALA A 230 -13.10 -13.48 24.85
N ARG A 231 -13.12 -13.19 23.54
CA ARG A 231 -14.37 -13.12 22.75
C ARG A 231 -15.16 -14.44 22.73
N LEU A 232 -14.49 -15.58 22.66
CA LEU A 232 -15.13 -16.89 22.61
C LEU A 232 -15.52 -17.44 23.99
N THR A 233 -14.73 -17.15 25.02
CA THR A 233 -15.01 -17.57 26.40
C THR A 233 -15.92 -16.60 27.16
N GLY A 234 -15.93 -15.33 26.74
CA GLY A 234 -16.65 -14.25 27.43
C GLY A 234 -15.92 -13.75 28.69
N ILE A 235 -14.67 -14.12 28.88
CA ILE A 235 -13.83 -13.70 30.01
C ILE A 235 -12.67 -12.90 29.44
N ASP A 236 -12.47 -11.70 29.97
CA ASP A 236 -11.35 -10.83 29.63
C ASP A 236 -10.03 -11.50 30.08
N ASP A 237 -9.08 -11.63 29.16
CA ASP A 237 -7.75 -12.17 29.42
C ASP A 237 -6.67 -11.08 29.50
N GLY A 238 -7.09 -9.80 29.42
CA GLY A 238 -6.19 -8.65 29.47
C GLY A 238 -5.41 -8.41 28.17
N GLU A 239 -5.69 -9.19 27.11
CA GLU A 239 -5.07 -8.99 25.79
C GLU A 239 -6.04 -8.21 24.89
N GLU A 240 -5.69 -6.98 24.58
CA GLU A 240 -6.46 -6.08 23.70
C GLU A 240 -5.60 -5.58 22.55
N GLU A 241 -6.21 -5.48 21.38
CA GLU A 241 -5.60 -4.95 20.18
C GLU A 241 -6.31 -3.66 19.73
N MET A 242 -5.58 -2.57 19.52
CA MET A 242 -6.12 -1.37 18.89
C MET A 242 -6.45 -1.63 17.43
N ILE A 243 -7.68 -1.37 17.05
CA ILE A 243 -8.24 -1.58 15.70
C ILE A 243 -8.67 -0.24 15.11
N LEU A 244 -8.41 -0.06 13.82
CA LEU A 244 -9.00 1.02 13.01
C LEU A 244 -9.93 0.40 11.97
N ASP A 245 -11.25 0.57 12.12
CA ASP A 245 -12.26 0.08 11.19
C ASP A 245 -12.81 1.21 10.31
N LEU A 246 -12.66 1.05 9.00
CA LEU A 246 -13.08 1.99 7.97
C LEU A 246 -14.48 1.62 7.48
N SER A 247 -15.44 2.51 7.63
CA SER A 247 -16.74 2.37 6.99
C SER A 247 -16.69 2.94 5.58
N VAL A 248 -17.03 2.13 4.57
CA VAL A 248 -17.04 2.54 3.17
C VAL A 248 -18.35 3.24 2.83
N LYS A 249 -18.30 4.32 2.04
CA LYS A 249 -19.48 5.02 1.52
C LYS A 249 -20.42 4.05 0.79
N LYS A 250 -21.74 4.22 0.99
CA LYS A 250 -22.77 3.29 0.47
C LYS A 250 -22.68 3.04 -1.05
N ASN A 251 -22.36 4.07 -1.82
CA ASN A 251 -22.20 3.99 -3.28
C ASN A 251 -20.92 3.28 -3.75
N MET A 252 -19.96 3.04 -2.84
CA MET A 252 -18.66 2.40 -3.13
C MET A 252 -18.54 0.97 -2.56
N LYS A 253 -19.57 0.46 -1.88
CA LYS A 253 -19.59 -0.89 -1.29
C LYS A 253 -19.60 -2.02 -2.30
N ARG A 254 -19.93 -1.74 -3.57
CA ARG A 254 -19.99 -2.71 -4.68
C ARG A 254 -19.35 -2.09 -5.91
N GLY A 255 -18.31 -2.71 -6.44
CA GLY A 255 -17.67 -2.24 -7.65
C GLY A 255 -16.20 -2.63 -7.75
N TRP A 256 -15.58 -2.09 -8.77
CA TRP A 256 -14.15 -2.12 -9.00
C TRP A 256 -13.59 -0.72 -8.80
N MET A 257 -12.45 -0.63 -8.15
CA MET A 257 -11.67 0.60 -8.02
C MET A 257 -10.25 0.28 -8.47
N GLU A 258 -9.74 1.07 -9.39
CA GLU A 258 -8.38 0.92 -9.89
C GLU A 258 -7.64 2.25 -9.72
N ASN A 259 -6.42 2.15 -9.20
CA ASN A 259 -5.47 3.25 -9.18
C ASN A 259 -4.23 2.79 -9.92
N PHE A 260 -3.93 3.47 -11.02
CA PHE A 260 -2.74 3.22 -11.83
C PHE A 260 -1.87 4.46 -11.87
N MET A 261 -0.60 4.28 -11.56
CA MET A 261 0.41 5.33 -11.66
C MET A 261 1.56 4.82 -12.54
N GLY A 262 1.95 5.63 -13.51
CA GLY A 262 3.08 5.36 -14.38
C GLY A 262 3.92 6.61 -14.57
N GLY A 263 5.24 6.51 -14.42
CA GLY A 263 6.17 7.61 -14.60
C GLY A 263 7.48 7.15 -15.22
N TYR A 264 8.04 7.99 -16.08
CA TYR A 264 9.38 7.84 -16.62
C TYR A 264 10.14 9.17 -16.49
N GLY A 265 11.35 9.09 -15.97
CA GLY A 265 12.16 10.27 -15.68
C GLY A 265 13.55 10.24 -16.33
N SER A 266 14.32 11.28 -16.09
CA SER A 266 15.72 11.35 -16.51
C SER A 266 16.57 10.23 -15.88
N LYS A 267 17.68 9.84 -16.53
CA LYS A 267 18.59 8.77 -16.08
C LYS A 267 17.90 7.41 -15.96
N ASP A 268 17.01 7.11 -16.90
CA ASP A 268 16.27 5.84 -16.98
C ASP A 268 15.49 5.49 -15.70
N ARG A 269 14.99 6.53 -14.99
CA ARG A 269 14.12 6.33 -13.83
C ARG A 269 12.72 6.01 -14.30
N TYR A 270 12.14 4.98 -13.69
CA TYR A 270 10.75 4.60 -13.94
C TYR A 270 10.05 4.23 -12.64
N GLU A 271 8.75 4.42 -12.65
CA GLU A 271 7.87 3.98 -11.57
C GLU A 271 6.53 3.55 -12.18
N LEU A 272 6.10 2.33 -11.84
CA LEU A 272 4.81 1.77 -12.19
C LEU A 272 4.18 1.24 -10.92
N ALA A 273 3.01 1.72 -10.58
CA ALA A 273 2.23 1.22 -9.47
C ALA A 273 0.78 1.00 -9.91
N ASN A 274 0.20 -0.09 -9.45
CA ASN A 274 -1.19 -0.42 -9.70
C ASN A 274 -1.82 -0.99 -8.45
N THR A 275 -3.04 -0.56 -8.15
CA THR A 275 -3.88 -1.14 -7.11
C THR A 275 -5.27 -1.36 -7.68
N LEU A 276 -5.68 -2.61 -7.74
CA LEU A 276 -7.00 -3.03 -8.19
C LEU A 276 -7.78 -3.57 -7.00
N ASN A 277 -8.88 -2.93 -6.68
CA ASN A 277 -9.79 -3.32 -5.60
C ASN A 277 -11.14 -3.76 -6.17
N ARG A 278 -11.65 -4.86 -5.68
CA ARG A 278 -13.01 -5.33 -5.95
C ARG A 278 -13.77 -5.50 -4.65
N PHE A 279 -14.83 -4.75 -4.50
CA PHE A 279 -15.71 -4.81 -3.33
C PHE A 279 -17.04 -5.45 -3.69
N ARG A 280 -17.50 -6.35 -2.83
CA ARG A 280 -18.85 -6.93 -2.80
C ARG A 280 -19.28 -7.09 -1.36
N GLU A 281 -20.58 -7.24 -1.09
CA GLU A 281 -21.11 -7.38 0.28
C GLU A 281 -20.36 -8.43 1.12
N ASN A 282 -20.05 -9.58 0.52
CA ASN A 282 -19.48 -10.72 1.24
C ASN A 282 -18.01 -10.96 0.89
N SER A 283 -17.41 -10.19 -0.03
CA SER A 283 -16.03 -10.43 -0.45
C SER A 283 -15.31 -9.14 -0.81
N GLN A 284 -14.02 -9.13 -0.55
CA GLN A 284 -13.09 -8.09 -1.00
C GLN A 284 -11.89 -8.80 -1.63
N LEU A 285 -11.43 -8.26 -2.74
CA LEU A 285 -10.20 -8.70 -3.42
C LEU A 285 -9.39 -7.46 -3.76
N THR A 286 -8.16 -7.44 -3.35
CA THR A 286 -7.20 -6.39 -3.67
C THR A 286 -5.96 -7.01 -4.29
N ILE A 287 -5.55 -6.47 -5.42
CA ILE A 287 -4.30 -6.83 -6.10
C ILE A 287 -3.48 -5.56 -6.20
N THR A 288 -2.26 -5.60 -5.72
CA THR A 288 -1.31 -4.47 -5.78
C THR A 288 -0.05 -4.90 -6.50
N GLY A 289 0.51 -4.02 -7.31
CA GLY A 289 1.77 -4.25 -8.00
C GLY A 289 2.59 -2.96 -8.05
N ASN A 290 3.90 -3.08 -7.85
CA ASN A 290 4.82 -1.95 -7.99
C ASN A 290 6.14 -2.42 -8.62
N LEU A 291 6.62 -1.61 -9.56
CA LEU A 291 7.93 -1.77 -10.22
C LEU A 291 8.56 -0.39 -10.32
N ASN A 292 9.72 -0.19 -9.69
CA ASN A 292 10.39 1.10 -9.77
C ASN A 292 11.90 0.98 -9.57
N ASN A 293 12.63 2.02 -9.97
CA ASN A 293 14.04 2.25 -9.64
C ASN A 293 14.28 3.66 -9.07
N THR A 294 13.28 4.20 -8.39
CA THR A 294 13.26 5.54 -7.79
C THR A 294 13.58 5.54 -6.30
N ASN A 295 14.09 4.42 -5.75
CA ASN A 295 14.28 4.19 -4.33
C ASN A 295 12.97 4.12 -3.52
N ASN A 296 11.82 4.00 -4.19
CA ASN A 296 10.55 3.75 -3.55
C ASN A 296 10.42 2.25 -3.25
N GLN A 297 10.18 1.87 -2.00
CA GLN A 297 10.07 0.47 -1.59
C GLN A 297 8.67 -0.13 -1.87
N GLY A 298 7.81 0.63 -2.53
CA GLY A 298 6.47 0.21 -2.88
C GLY A 298 5.46 0.37 -1.74
N PHE A 299 4.41 -0.46 -1.76
CA PHE A 299 3.27 -0.35 -0.85
C PHE A 299 3.47 -1.06 0.50
N SER A 300 4.55 -1.79 0.67
CA SER A 300 4.85 -2.52 1.91
C SER A 300 6.28 -2.21 2.36
N GLU A 301 6.44 -1.78 3.60
CA GLU A 301 7.75 -1.63 4.24
C GLU A 301 8.10 -2.87 5.07
N LEU A 302 7.81 -4.07 4.58
CA LEU A 302 8.09 -5.32 5.28
C LEU A 302 9.56 -5.50 5.70
N GLN A 303 10.47 -4.69 5.16
CA GLN A 303 11.91 -4.86 5.37
C GLN A 303 12.48 -4.21 6.64
N ASN A 304 11.71 -3.47 7.43
CA ASN A 304 12.29 -2.68 8.52
C ASN A 304 12.28 -3.33 9.92
N GLU A 305 11.81 -4.57 10.06
CA GLU A 305 11.86 -5.24 11.37
C GLU A 305 13.28 -5.67 11.82
N SER A 306 14.29 -5.56 10.96
CA SER A 306 15.68 -5.95 11.29
C SER A 306 16.60 -4.79 11.62
N SER A 307 16.17 -3.55 11.52
CA SER A 307 16.99 -2.40 11.89
C SER A 307 16.39 -1.65 13.08
N SER A 308 16.61 -2.21 14.27
CA SER A 308 16.47 -1.46 15.52
C SER A 308 17.20 -0.12 15.44
N SER A 309 16.44 0.91 15.80
CA SER A 309 16.88 2.12 16.47
C SER A 309 18.22 2.69 16.05
N THR A 310 18.17 3.61 15.24
CA THR A 310 18.90 4.87 15.11
C THR A 310 18.69 5.33 13.69
N GLY A 311 18.01 6.46 13.48
CA GLY A 311 17.62 7.01 12.18
C GLY A 311 18.78 7.05 11.18
N ASN A 312 19.12 5.93 10.61
CA ASN A 312 20.24 5.77 9.70
C ASN A 312 19.85 6.28 8.33
N ILE A 313 20.19 7.54 8.06
CA ILE A 313 20.28 8.12 6.71
C ILE A 313 20.99 7.14 5.74
N ARG A 314 21.87 6.27 6.23
CA ARG A 314 22.56 5.22 5.45
C ARG A 314 21.61 4.21 4.78
N SER A 315 20.43 3.95 5.32
CA SER A 315 19.48 3.01 4.71
C SER A 315 18.85 3.53 3.40
N ARG A 316 19.02 4.82 3.11
CA ARG A 316 18.52 5.49 1.90
C ARG A 316 19.62 5.77 0.85
N MET A 317 20.87 5.42 1.13
CA MET A 317 21.98 5.59 0.18
C MET A 317 21.95 4.49 -0.88
N GLY A 318 22.39 4.82 -2.09
CA GLY A 318 22.46 3.90 -3.22
C GLY A 318 21.22 3.94 -4.13
N LEU A 319 21.28 3.11 -5.17
CA LEU A 319 20.22 2.96 -6.16
C LEU A 319 19.48 1.65 -5.89
N THR A 320 18.20 1.75 -5.59
CA THR A 320 17.36 0.58 -5.34
C THR A 320 16.32 0.42 -6.44
N THR A 321 16.32 -0.75 -7.07
CA THR A 321 15.24 -1.23 -7.92
C THR A 321 14.34 -2.11 -7.08
N SER A 322 13.05 -1.80 -7.06
CA SER A 322 12.04 -2.51 -6.27
C SER A 322 10.98 -3.13 -7.16
N ARG A 323 10.54 -4.33 -6.81
CA ARG A 323 9.40 -5.02 -7.40
C ARG A 323 8.56 -5.63 -6.29
N SER A 324 7.27 -5.39 -6.32
CA SER A 324 6.39 -5.95 -5.32
C SER A 324 5.05 -6.36 -5.92
N LEU A 325 4.46 -7.41 -5.34
CA LEU A 325 3.15 -7.92 -5.68
C LEU A 325 2.42 -8.29 -4.40
N GLY A 326 1.19 -7.80 -4.26
CA GLY A 326 0.32 -8.10 -3.12
C GLY A 326 -1.03 -8.62 -3.59
N LEU A 327 -1.54 -9.61 -2.87
CA LEU A 327 -2.87 -10.16 -3.03
C LEU A 327 -3.54 -10.22 -1.66
N ASN A 328 -4.67 -9.54 -1.51
CA ASN A 328 -5.51 -9.66 -0.33
C ASN A 328 -6.90 -10.13 -0.74
N ALA A 329 -7.42 -11.16 -0.10
CA ALA A 329 -8.73 -11.71 -0.38
C ALA A 329 -9.48 -12.00 0.92
N THR A 330 -10.69 -11.48 1.05
CA THR A 330 -11.60 -11.80 2.15
C THR A 330 -12.91 -12.32 1.60
N TYR A 331 -13.45 -13.32 2.29
CA TYR A 331 -14.74 -13.89 1.95
C TYR A 331 -15.51 -14.27 3.22
N ASP A 332 -16.73 -13.75 3.36
CA ASP A 332 -17.61 -14.00 4.50
C ASP A 332 -18.86 -14.79 4.05
N TRP A 333 -18.91 -16.08 4.36
CA TRP A 333 -20.13 -16.89 4.32
C TRP A 333 -20.87 -16.82 5.65
N LYS A 334 -22.07 -17.30 5.68
CA LYS A 334 -22.88 -17.33 6.91
C LYS A 334 -22.16 -18.01 8.09
N ARG A 335 -21.38 -19.05 7.84
CA ARG A 335 -20.68 -19.86 8.86
C ARG A 335 -19.17 -19.86 8.74
N VAL A 336 -18.62 -19.35 7.65
CA VAL A 336 -17.19 -19.41 7.36
C VAL A 336 -16.73 -18.01 6.98
N LYS A 337 -15.68 -17.53 7.64
CA LYS A 337 -14.96 -16.33 7.25
C LYS A 337 -13.55 -16.74 6.86
N LEU A 338 -13.18 -16.41 5.65
CA LEU A 338 -11.84 -16.67 5.11
C LEU A 338 -11.17 -15.33 4.80
N ARG A 339 -9.94 -15.16 5.27
CA ARG A 339 -9.07 -14.04 4.96
C ARG A 339 -7.72 -14.57 4.51
N SER A 340 -7.15 -13.98 3.50
CA SER A 340 -5.86 -14.38 2.96
C SER A 340 -5.11 -13.15 2.49
N ASN A 341 -3.83 -13.08 2.81
CA ASN A 341 -2.91 -12.07 2.38
C ASN A 341 -1.61 -12.74 1.90
N ILE A 342 -1.17 -12.41 0.69
CA ILE A 342 0.10 -12.86 0.12
C ILE A 342 0.82 -11.62 -0.39
N GLN A 343 2.07 -11.43 0.03
CA GLN A 343 2.90 -10.31 -0.39
C GLN A 343 4.29 -10.81 -0.75
N TYR A 344 4.77 -10.36 -1.88
CA TYR A 344 6.13 -10.56 -2.34
C TYR A 344 6.80 -9.21 -2.57
N VAL A 345 8.02 -9.06 -2.07
CA VAL A 345 8.87 -7.89 -2.29
C VAL A 345 10.26 -8.36 -2.70
N GLY A 346 10.75 -7.84 -3.82
CA GLY A 346 12.13 -8.03 -4.27
C GLY A 346 12.81 -6.68 -4.43
N THR A 347 14.03 -6.55 -3.92
CA THR A 347 14.85 -5.33 -4.10
C THR A 347 16.25 -5.69 -4.55
N ASP A 348 16.82 -4.88 -5.44
CA ASP A 348 18.22 -4.93 -5.87
C ASP A 348 18.83 -3.54 -5.63
N ARG A 349 19.74 -3.45 -4.69
CA ARG A 349 20.36 -2.20 -4.25
C ARG A 349 21.83 -2.20 -4.62
N LEU A 350 22.24 -1.14 -5.30
CA LEU A 350 23.63 -0.84 -5.62
C LEU A 350 24.06 0.38 -4.81
N GLU A 351 25.21 0.26 -4.17
CA GLU A 351 25.77 1.34 -3.35
C GLU A 351 27.26 1.47 -3.62
N ASP A 352 27.66 2.65 -4.08
CA ASP A 352 29.06 3.07 -4.21
C ASP A 352 29.32 4.14 -3.17
N SER A 353 30.31 3.95 -2.33
CA SER A 353 30.67 4.92 -1.32
C SER A 353 32.16 5.26 -1.35
N ARG A 354 32.47 6.53 -1.06
CA ARG A 354 33.81 7.02 -0.81
C ARG A 354 33.84 7.66 0.56
N THR A 355 34.74 7.21 1.41
CA THR A 355 34.88 7.67 2.79
C THR A 355 36.27 8.24 2.99
N THR A 356 36.35 9.42 3.58
CA THR A 356 37.59 10.02 4.06
C THR A 356 37.45 10.23 5.56
N VAL A 357 38.37 9.69 6.33
CA VAL A 357 38.43 9.85 7.78
C VAL A 357 39.74 10.51 8.16
N ASP A 358 39.66 11.75 8.61
CA ASP A 358 40.80 12.50 9.12
C ASP A 358 40.82 12.39 10.66
N ASN A 359 41.92 11.84 11.19
CA ASN A 359 42.14 11.74 12.62
C ASN A 359 43.19 12.77 13.05
N PHE A 360 42.78 13.70 13.90
CA PHE A 360 43.66 14.72 14.48
C PHE A 360 44.01 14.31 15.91
N LEU A 361 45.05 13.51 16.08
CA LEU A 361 45.56 13.08 17.38
C LEU A 361 46.88 13.80 17.65
N ARG A 362 46.80 14.89 18.38
CA ARG A 362 47.88 15.73 18.91
C ARG A 362 49.03 16.10 17.96
N GLU A 363 49.96 15.23 17.68
CA GLU A 363 51.13 15.49 16.80
C GLU A 363 51.13 14.68 15.51
N ASP A 364 50.33 13.59 15.45
CA ASP A 364 50.26 12.72 14.29
C ASP A 364 48.94 12.88 13.52
N LYS A 365 49.04 13.34 12.30
CA LYS A 365 47.92 13.38 11.35
C LYS A 365 47.79 12.04 10.66
N SER A 366 46.64 11.39 10.74
CA SER A 366 46.37 10.20 9.93
C SER A 366 45.10 10.37 9.12
N ILE A 367 45.14 9.95 7.86
CA ILE A 367 44.06 9.99 6.90
C ILE A 367 43.78 8.57 6.42
N ASN A 368 42.53 8.14 6.51
CA ASN A 368 42.08 6.91 5.89
C ASN A 368 41.13 7.24 4.73
N LEU A 369 41.51 6.79 3.54
CA LEU A 369 40.70 6.89 2.32
C LEU A 369 40.11 5.53 2.02
N GLY A 370 38.81 5.46 1.79
CA GLY A 370 38.13 4.21 1.47
C GLY A 370 37.16 4.37 0.31
N THR A 371 37.12 3.37 -0.55
CA THR A 371 36.06 3.19 -1.53
C THR A 371 35.41 1.84 -1.28
N SER A 372 34.09 1.77 -1.38
CA SER A 372 33.39 0.49 -1.34
C SER A 372 32.27 0.42 -2.38
N HIS A 373 32.12 -0.74 -2.94
CA HIS A 373 31.04 -1.13 -3.83
C HIS A 373 30.26 -2.26 -3.18
N SER A 374 28.94 -2.12 -3.09
CA SER A 374 28.07 -3.16 -2.51
C SER A 374 26.83 -3.35 -3.38
N ARG A 375 26.50 -4.59 -3.66
CA ARG A 375 25.22 -5.00 -4.24
C ARG A 375 24.47 -5.86 -3.25
N GLN A 376 23.21 -5.55 -3.00
CA GLN A 376 22.36 -6.30 -2.09
C GLN A 376 21.04 -6.63 -2.76
N GLN A 377 20.72 -7.91 -2.85
CA GLN A 377 19.46 -8.42 -3.37
C GLN A 377 18.64 -9.02 -2.22
N ASN A 378 17.42 -8.56 -2.05
CA ASN A 378 16.52 -9.11 -1.04
C ASN A 378 15.27 -9.65 -1.73
N HIS A 379 14.78 -10.77 -1.23
CA HIS A 379 13.52 -11.38 -1.62
C HIS A 379 12.75 -11.70 -0.34
N GLU A 380 11.53 -11.24 -0.24
CA GLU A 380 10.66 -11.53 0.88
C GLU A 380 9.30 -11.98 0.39
N LEU A 381 8.78 -13.05 0.97
CA LEU A 381 7.44 -13.57 0.75
C LEU A 381 6.76 -13.73 2.10
N VAL A 382 5.60 -13.09 2.25
CA VAL A 382 4.72 -13.24 3.40
C VAL A 382 3.39 -13.77 2.93
N ALA A 383 2.91 -14.83 3.57
CA ALA A 383 1.60 -15.42 3.29
C ALA A 383 0.88 -15.70 4.61
N ASN A 384 -0.24 -15.04 4.82
CA ASN A 384 -1.07 -15.17 5.99
C ASN A 384 -2.47 -15.60 5.59
N ALA A 385 -3.08 -16.49 6.38
CA ALA A 385 -4.48 -16.82 6.21
C ALA A 385 -5.18 -16.89 7.58
N SER A 386 -6.48 -16.66 7.58
CA SER A 386 -7.33 -16.79 8.76
C SER A 386 -8.66 -17.40 8.35
N LEU A 387 -8.97 -18.53 8.93
CA LEU A 387 -10.23 -19.23 8.79
C LEU A 387 -10.97 -19.20 10.13
N GLU A 388 -12.14 -18.57 10.18
CA GLU A 388 -13.09 -18.71 11.28
C GLU A 388 -14.29 -19.51 10.78
N TRP A 389 -14.51 -20.69 11.34
CA TRP A 389 -15.59 -21.59 10.96
C TRP A 389 -16.51 -21.88 12.15
N LYS A 390 -17.74 -21.38 12.08
CA LYS A 390 -18.82 -21.74 13.00
C LYS A 390 -19.40 -23.07 12.55
N MET A 391 -18.87 -24.18 13.06
CA MET A 391 -19.28 -25.55 12.71
C MET A 391 -20.75 -25.76 13.03
N ASP A 392 -21.18 -25.28 14.19
CA ASP A 392 -22.57 -25.22 14.63
C ASP A 392 -22.81 -23.93 15.47
N SER A 393 -23.98 -23.84 16.15
CA SER A 393 -24.33 -22.68 16.97
C SER A 393 -23.48 -22.51 18.23
N VAL A 394 -22.76 -23.55 18.65
CA VAL A 394 -21.98 -23.61 19.90
C VAL A 394 -20.49 -23.88 19.68
N THR A 395 -20.10 -24.36 18.51
CA THR A 395 -18.70 -24.77 18.19
C THR A 395 -18.10 -23.84 17.16
N THR A 396 -16.95 -23.26 17.47
CA THR A 396 -16.20 -22.38 16.57
C THR A 396 -14.76 -22.90 16.47
N LEU A 397 -14.27 -23.02 15.24
CA LEU A 397 -12.89 -23.31 14.88
C LEU A 397 -12.25 -22.05 14.31
N ILE A 398 -11.07 -21.71 14.81
CA ILE A 398 -10.21 -20.66 14.23
C ILE A 398 -8.89 -21.32 13.85
N PHE A 399 -8.43 -21.07 12.62
CA PHE A 399 -7.14 -21.55 12.13
C PHE A 399 -6.41 -20.40 11.44
N ARG A 400 -5.17 -20.10 11.87
CA ARG A 400 -4.35 -19.00 11.36
C ARG A 400 -2.93 -19.49 11.08
N PRO A 401 -2.63 -19.91 9.85
CA PRO A 401 -1.26 -20.11 9.40
C PRO A 401 -0.65 -18.77 8.96
N GLN A 402 0.63 -18.60 9.27
CA GLN A 402 1.47 -17.48 8.82
C GLN A 402 2.79 -18.06 8.33
N TYR A 403 3.17 -17.69 7.14
CA TYR A 403 4.44 -18.09 6.52
C TYR A 403 5.21 -16.85 6.09
N ARG A 404 6.48 -16.80 6.48
CA ARG A 404 7.42 -15.77 6.03
C ARG A 404 8.67 -16.45 5.52
N PHE A 405 9.10 -16.05 4.34
CA PHE A 405 10.39 -16.43 3.75
C PHE A 405 11.14 -15.16 3.41
N SER A 406 12.44 -15.14 3.70
CA SER A 406 13.34 -14.08 3.28
C SER A 406 14.65 -14.65 2.80
N ALA A 407 15.19 -14.09 1.70
CA ALA A 407 16.52 -14.36 1.22
C ALA A 407 17.26 -13.04 0.98
N ASN A 408 18.50 -12.97 1.41
CA ASN A 408 19.36 -11.80 1.28
C ASN A 408 20.70 -12.24 0.72
N ASP A 409 21.03 -11.75 -0.47
CA ASP A 409 22.32 -11.93 -1.13
C ASP A 409 23.05 -10.60 -1.12
N ARG A 410 24.25 -10.57 -0.57
CA ARG A 410 25.09 -9.38 -0.55
C ARG A 410 26.47 -9.70 -1.06
N GLU A 411 26.92 -8.90 -2.01
CA GLU A 411 28.28 -8.85 -2.51
C GLU A 411 28.87 -7.50 -2.16
N ASN A 412 30.08 -7.49 -1.65
CA ASN A 412 30.79 -6.27 -1.33
C ASN A 412 32.26 -6.37 -1.72
N SER A 413 32.82 -5.26 -2.20
CA SER A 413 34.24 -5.07 -2.41
C SER A 413 34.65 -3.70 -1.91
N GLY A 414 35.88 -3.57 -1.47
CA GLY A 414 36.38 -2.30 -0.95
C GLY A 414 37.89 -2.21 -1.03
N PHE A 415 38.35 -0.98 -1.19
CA PHE A 415 39.74 -0.61 -1.16
C PHE A 415 39.93 0.51 -0.13
N GLN A 416 40.95 0.40 0.72
CA GLN A 416 41.27 1.38 1.75
C GLN A 416 42.77 1.67 1.75
N GLU A 417 43.11 2.94 1.92
CA GLU A 417 44.48 3.45 2.12
C GLU A 417 44.58 4.14 3.48
N GLY A 418 45.61 3.80 4.24
CA GLY A 418 45.94 4.48 5.48
C GLY A 418 47.21 5.31 5.33
N TRP A 419 47.10 6.61 5.53
CA TRP A 419 48.18 7.57 5.43
C TRP A 419 48.54 8.14 6.79
N GLY A 420 49.82 8.33 7.07
CA GLY A 420 50.28 9.02 8.29
C GLY A 420 51.38 9.98 7.92
N ASN A 421 51.22 11.26 8.30
CA ASN A 421 52.16 12.34 7.98
C ASN A 421 52.53 12.37 6.51
N ASP A 422 51.54 12.28 5.63
CA ASP A 422 51.65 12.25 4.16
C ASP A 422 52.41 11.03 3.55
N VAL A 423 52.65 9.98 4.36
CA VAL A 423 53.26 8.73 3.92
C VAL A 423 52.20 7.62 3.92
N LEU A 424 52.13 6.83 2.86
CA LEU A 424 51.25 5.66 2.76
C LEU A 424 51.76 4.57 3.71
N LEU A 425 50.94 4.23 4.71
CA LEU A 425 51.28 3.22 5.72
C LEU A 425 50.79 1.83 5.36
N ASN A 426 49.57 1.74 4.83
CA ASN A 426 48.97 0.47 4.44
C ASN A 426 47.92 0.66 3.35
N GLU A 427 47.71 -0.41 2.62
CA GLU A 427 46.59 -0.61 1.68
C GLU A 427 45.84 -1.86 2.07
N ARG A 428 44.53 -1.82 1.98
CA ARG A 428 43.67 -2.96 2.21
C ARG A 428 42.69 -3.14 1.07
N GLU A 429 42.71 -4.30 0.44
CA GLU A 429 41.70 -4.74 -0.48
C GLU A 429 40.83 -5.78 0.22
N SER A 430 39.51 -5.67 0.07
CA SER A 430 38.57 -6.60 0.67
C SER A 430 37.43 -6.94 -0.29
N SER A 431 37.01 -8.20 -0.28
CA SER A 431 35.83 -8.68 -0.99
C SER A 431 35.09 -9.68 -0.12
N GLY A 432 33.77 -9.77 -0.32
CA GLY A 432 32.97 -10.71 0.43
C GLY A 432 31.62 -10.96 -0.20
N THR A 433 31.09 -12.14 0.08
CA THR A 433 29.73 -12.54 -0.25
C THR A 433 29.02 -12.99 1.03
N ASN A 434 27.74 -12.68 1.15
CA ASN A 434 26.91 -13.16 2.22
C ASN A 434 25.57 -13.58 1.64
N HIS A 435 25.27 -14.85 1.74
CA HIS A 435 23.97 -15.43 1.40
C HIS A 435 23.27 -15.82 2.68
N ASN A 436 22.10 -15.28 2.92
CA ASN A 436 21.28 -15.60 4.10
C ASN A 436 19.85 -15.90 3.64
N SER A 437 19.34 -17.05 4.03
CA SER A 437 17.95 -17.42 3.82
C SER A 437 17.30 -17.80 5.14
N ARG A 438 16.04 -17.40 5.30
CA ARG A 438 15.27 -17.72 6.51
C ARG A 438 13.83 -18.01 6.14
N TYR A 439 13.25 -19.02 6.75
CA TYR A 439 11.81 -19.17 6.78
C TYR A 439 11.26 -19.26 8.22
N ASN A 440 10.04 -18.83 8.37
CA ASN A 440 9.27 -18.96 9.61
C ASN A 440 7.85 -19.38 9.25
N LEU A 441 7.36 -20.43 9.87
CA LEU A 441 5.98 -20.89 9.76
C LEU A 441 5.38 -20.93 11.15
N THR A 442 4.33 -20.17 11.38
CA THR A 442 3.55 -20.26 12.61
C THR A 442 2.11 -20.65 12.30
N MET A 443 1.51 -21.44 13.13
CA MET A 443 0.13 -21.90 13.00
C MET A 443 -0.56 -21.83 14.35
N MET A 444 -1.72 -21.17 14.37
CA MET A 444 -2.60 -21.17 15.53
C MET A 444 -3.89 -21.90 15.17
N LEU A 445 -4.23 -22.91 15.96
CA LEU A 445 -5.50 -23.62 15.89
C LEU A 445 -6.25 -23.43 17.20
N GLN A 446 -7.46 -22.93 17.15
CA GLN A 446 -8.30 -22.75 18.32
C GLN A 446 -9.68 -23.37 18.09
N LEU A 447 -10.06 -24.31 18.93
CA LEU A 447 -11.39 -24.91 18.94
C LEU A 447 -12.08 -24.51 20.23
N SER A 448 -13.24 -23.87 20.14
CA SER A 448 -14.05 -23.46 21.29
C SER A 448 -15.44 -24.05 21.19
N ARG A 449 -15.98 -24.55 22.31
CA ARG A 449 -17.33 -25.08 22.39
C ARG A 449 -18.06 -24.58 23.63
N LYS A 450 -19.20 -23.95 23.42
CA LYS A 450 -20.13 -23.56 24.48
C LYS A 450 -20.90 -24.79 24.93
N LEU A 451 -20.79 -25.14 26.22
CA LEU A 451 -21.40 -26.35 26.82
C LEU A 451 -22.76 -26.04 27.44
N SER A 452 -23.01 -24.78 27.83
CA SER A 452 -24.31 -24.36 28.37
C SER A 452 -24.63 -22.91 28.00
N ARG A 453 -25.92 -22.52 28.10
CA ARG A 453 -26.38 -21.15 27.91
C ARG A 453 -25.91 -20.19 29.00
N LEU A 454 -25.53 -20.69 30.18
CA LEU A 454 -25.06 -19.90 31.32
C LEU A 454 -23.60 -19.45 31.21
N GLY A 455 -22.91 -19.80 30.11
CA GLY A 455 -21.52 -19.37 29.87
C GLY A 455 -20.46 -20.46 30.09
N ARG A 456 -20.84 -21.71 30.43
CA ARG A 456 -19.90 -22.84 30.50
C ARG A 456 -19.27 -23.05 29.13
N ASN A 457 -17.93 -23.07 29.07
CA ASN A 457 -17.18 -23.11 27.81
C ASN A 457 -15.91 -23.97 27.99
N VAL A 458 -15.51 -24.64 26.92
CA VAL A 458 -14.20 -25.28 26.81
C VAL A 458 -13.53 -24.78 25.51
N ALA A 459 -12.25 -24.41 25.61
CA ALA A 459 -11.45 -24.01 24.48
C ALA A 459 -10.10 -24.74 24.50
N LEU A 460 -9.72 -25.28 23.35
CA LEU A 460 -8.39 -25.83 23.07
C LEU A 460 -7.68 -24.91 22.09
N LYS A 461 -6.51 -24.41 22.47
CA LYS A 461 -5.65 -23.62 21.61
C LYS A 461 -4.32 -24.36 21.42
N VAL A 462 -3.88 -24.48 20.19
CA VAL A 462 -2.61 -25.06 19.79
C VAL A 462 -1.87 -24.05 18.95
N ASP A 463 -0.74 -23.58 19.44
CA ASP A 463 0.21 -22.76 18.71
C ASP A 463 1.39 -23.64 18.32
N TYR A 464 1.77 -23.63 17.05
CA TYR A 464 2.94 -24.31 16.51
C TYR A 464 3.78 -23.34 15.72
N GLY A 465 5.09 -23.37 15.93
CA GLY A 465 6.04 -22.55 15.18
C GLY A 465 7.24 -23.40 14.77
N THR A 466 7.72 -23.17 13.56
CA THR A 466 9.02 -23.69 13.10
C THR A 466 9.72 -22.63 12.28
N ASN A 467 11.02 -22.55 12.45
CA ASN A 467 11.89 -21.63 11.74
C ASN A 467 13.19 -22.32 11.36
N ALA A 468 13.75 -21.91 10.21
CA ALA A 468 15.13 -22.21 9.92
C ALA A 468 15.80 -21.03 9.24
N SER A 469 17.10 -20.92 9.44
CA SER A 469 17.94 -19.95 8.73
C SER A 469 19.26 -20.61 8.36
N ALA A 470 19.72 -20.29 7.12
CA ALA A 470 21.02 -20.72 6.61
C ALA A 470 21.81 -19.48 6.21
N THR A 471 23.05 -19.40 6.63
CA THR A 471 23.96 -18.30 6.32
C THR A 471 25.27 -18.88 5.76
N ASP A 472 25.64 -18.49 4.53
CA ASP A 472 26.97 -18.72 3.93
C ASP A 472 27.63 -17.36 3.75
N ARG A 473 28.72 -17.12 4.47
CA ARG A 473 29.51 -15.90 4.38
C ARG A 473 30.94 -16.22 4.01
N LYS A 474 31.43 -15.56 2.97
CA LYS A 474 32.84 -15.63 2.55
C LYS A 474 33.42 -14.23 2.59
N SER A 475 34.62 -14.10 3.13
CA SER A 475 35.33 -12.83 3.13
C SER A 475 36.83 -13.05 2.89
N LEU A 476 37.36 -12.25 2.00
CA LEU A 476 38.80 -12.19 1.69
C LEU A 476 39.28 -10.76 1.91
N SER A 477 40.31 -10.59 2.69
CA SER A 477 41.00 -9.30 2.76
C SER A 477 42.51 -9.47 2.68
N THR A 478 43.13 -8.58 1.92
CA THR A 478 44.58 -8.47 1.76
C THR A 478 45.02 -7.10 2.24
N THR A 479 45.85 -7.06 3.27
CA THR A 479 46.43 -5.81 3.78
C THR A 479 47.95 -5.83 3.53
N ARG A 480 48.48 -4.80 2.87
CA ARG A 480 49.90 -4.53 2.70
C ARG A 480 50.33 -3.44 3.66
N TYR A 481 51.40 -3.68 4.39
CA TYR A 481 52.01 -2.71 5.28
C TYR A 481 53.35 -2.27 4.69
N PHE A 482 53.46 -1.00 4.36
CA PHE A 482 54.66 -0.46 3.67
C PHE A 482 55.85 -0.24 4.61
N LYS A 483 55.59 0.04 5.89
CA LYS A 483 56.64 0.30 6.89
C LYS A 483 57.58 -0.92 7.08
N ASN A 484 57.06 -2.12 7.06
CA ASN A 484 57.79 -3.37 7.29
C ASN A 484 57.73 -4.34 6.10
N ASN A 485 57.20 -3.88 4.96
CA ASN A 485 57.02 -4.63 3.73
C ASN A 485 56.34 -6.01 3.94
N THR A 486 55.29 -6.04 4.79
CA THR A 486 54.58 -7.27 5.09
C THR A 486 53.22 -7.28 4.42
N LYS A 487 52.73 -8.50 4.11
CA LYS A 487 51.40 -8.75 3.54
C LYS A 487 50.64 -9.68 4.47
N LYS A 488 49.44 -9.27 4.86
CA LYS A 488 48.50 -10.08 5.64
C LYS A 488 47.31 -10.46 4.77
N ILE A 489 47.05 -11.77 4.61
CA ILE A 489 45.88 -12.29 3.92
C ILE A 489 44.96 -12.92 4.97
N GLN A 490 43.69 -12.58 4.92
CA GLN A 490 42.65 -13.11 5.76
C GLN A 490 41.55 -13.67 4.86
N ASN A 491 41.35 -14.99 4.87
CA ASN A 491 40.29 -15.67 4.14
C ASN A 491 39.41 -16.40 5.17
N GLN A 492 38.14 -16.07 5.20
CA GLN A 492 37.21 -16.62 6.15
C GLN A 492 35.96 -17.12 5.43
N LYS A 493 35.49 -18.27 5.84
CA LYS A 493 34.20 -18.84 5.47
C LYS A 493 33.43 -19.17 6.74
N ILE A 494 32.18 -18.78 6.79
CA ILE A 494 31.26 -19.08 7.90
C ILE A 494 30.03 -19.69 7.28
N GLU A 495 29.70 -20.89 7.72
CA GLU A 495 28.43 -21.54 7.42
C GLU A 495 27.70 -21.73 8.76
N ASP A 496 26.50 -21.19 8.85
CA ASP A 496 25.69 -21.22 10.05
C ASP A 496 24.26 -21.63 9.68
N ASP A 497 23.85 -22.79 10.17
CA ASP A 497 22.52 -23.33 9.98
C ASP A 497 21.84 -23.44 11.34
N VAL A 498 20.69 -22.80 11.45
CA VAL A 498 19.86 -22.84 12.67
C VAL A 498 18.46 -23.29 12.26
N ASP A 499 17.96 -24.29 12.95
CA ASP A 499 16.56 -24.71 12.84
C ASP A 499 15.93 -24.89 14.21
N GLY A 500 14.63 -24.76 14.26
CA GLY A 500 13.92 -24.92 15.51
C GLY A 500 12.43 -25.08 15.33
N TYR A 501 11.81 -25.64 16.34
CA TYR A 501 10.36 -25.64 16.44
C TYR A 501 9.92 -25.39 17.88
N ASN A 502 8.77 -24.82 18.03
CA ASN A 502 8.09 -24.65 19.29
C ASN A 502 6.62 -25.04 19.16
N TYR A 503 6.04 -25.53 20.23
CA TYR A 503 4.60 -25.68 20.30
C TYR A 503 4.09 -25.39 21.70
N ARG A 504 2.86 -24.86 21.73
CA ARG A 504 2.12 -24.64 22.98
C ARG A 504 0.73 -25.20 22.81
N VAL A 505 0.32 -26.02 23.77
CA VAL A 505 -1.05 -26.53 23.87
C VAL A 505 -1.68 -25.94 25.12
N GLN A 506 -2.81 -25.30 24.97
CA GLN A 506 -3.52 -24.64 26.06
C GLN A 506 -4.97 -25.09 26.10
N LEU A 507 -5.40 -25.59 27.25
CA LEU A 507 -6.77 -25.95 27.53
C LEU A 507 -7.37 -24.95 28.51
N VAL A 508 -8.49 -24.38 28.18
CA VAL A 508 -9.23 -23.43 29.01
C VAL A 508 -10.63 -23.97 29.26
N TYR A 509 -11.03 -24.03 30.50
CA TYR A 509 -12.37 -24.41 30.94
C TYR A 509 -12.97 -23.27 31.75
N VAL A 510 -14.19 -22.88 31.44
CA VAL A 510 -14.93 -21.84 32.14
C VAL A 510 -16.20 -22.43 32.74
N GLU A 511 -16.34 -22.29 34.05
CA GLU A 511 -17.51 -22.67 34.82
C GLU A 511 -18.23 -21.43 35.37
N PRO A 512 -19.49 -21.19 35.01
CA PRO A 512 -20.28 -20.14 35.61
C PRO A 512 -20.68 -20.55 37.06
N LEU A 513 -20.42 -19.65 37.99
CA LEU A 513 -20.77 -19.78 39.40
C LEU A 513 -22.00 -18.88 39.72
N PRO A 514 -22.67 -19.10 40.89
CA PRO A 514 -23.73 -18.19 41.37
C PRO A 514 -23.24 -16.74 41.45
N TRP A 515 -24.20 -15.78 41.44
CA TRP A 515 -23.95 -14.34 41.56
C TRP A 515 -23.07 -13.71 40.42
N ARG A 516 -23.18 -14.26 39.21
CA ARG A 516 -22.41 -13.81 38.03
C ARG A 516 -20.88 -13.92 38.15
N HIS A 517 -20.40 -14.81 38.99
CA HIS A 517 -18.98 -15.15 39.01
C HIS A 517 -18.66 -16.24 37.99
N PHE A 518 -17.41 -16.25 37.53
CA PHE A 518 -16.89 -17.30 36.66
C PHE A 518 -15.60 -17.84 37.24
N LEU A 519 -15.46 -19.16 37.20
CA LEU A 519 -14.20 -19.86 37.49
C LEU A 519 -13.56 -20.23 36.16
N GLN A 520 -12.35 -19.75 35.91
CA GLN A 520 -11.56 -20.14 34.77
C GLN A 520 -10.39 -21.00 35.20
N LEU A 521 -10.32 -22.19 34.62
CA LEU A 521 -9.19 -23.10 34.77
C LEU A 521 -8.41 -23.08 33.45
N ARG A 522 -7.11 -22.77 33.52
CA ARG A 522 -6.21 -22.74 32.36
C ARG A 522 -5.05 -23.70 32.63
N TYR A 523 -4.85 -24.64 31.73
CA TYR A 523 -3.69 -25.51 31.70
C TYR A 523 -2.91 -25.22 30.41
N SER A 524 -1.60 -25.03 30.50
CA SER A 524 -0.77 -24.86 29.31
C SER A 524 0.50 -25.68 29.39
N TYR A 525 0.83 -26.33 28.30
CA TYR A 525 2.08 -27.04 28.09
C TYR A 525 2.82 -26.41 26.91
N GLN A 526 4.11 -26.11 27.07
CA GLN A 526 4.96 -25.54 26.06
C GLN A 526 6.26 -26.32 25.96
N SER A 527 6.74 -26.50 24.72
CA SER A 527 8.05 -27.10 24.44
C SER A 527 8.72 -26.32 23.31
N GLU A 528 10.02 -26.15 23.44
CA GLU A 528 10.87 -25.48 22.44
C GLU A 528 12.11 -26.35 22.22
N GLN A 529 12.53 -26.47 20.97
CA GLN A 529 13.75 -27.11 20.57
C GLN A 529 14.46 -26.28 19.52
N PHE A 530 15.73 -26.03 19.73
CA PHE A 530 16.60 -25.34 18.78
C PHE A 530 17.81 -26.21 18.49
N GLY A 531 18.15 -26.29 17.21
CA GLY A 531 19.39 -26.85 16.70
C GLY A 531 20.24 -25.71 16.11
N SER A 532 21.54 -25.73 16.32
CA SER A 532 22.46 -24.85 15.62
C SER A 532 23.70 -25.65 15.22
N PHE A 533 24.14 -25.42 13.99
CA PHE A 533 25.36 -25.96 13.45
C PHE A 533 26.17 -24.80 12.84
N CYS A 534 27.40 -24.62 13.29
CA CYS A 534 28.28 -23.57 12.83
C CYS A 534 29.63 -24.19 12.43
N LEU A 535 30.10 -23.95 11.20
CA LEU A 535 31.40 -24.32 10.65
C LEU A 535 32.27 -23.10 10.36
#